data_c797688f16c9525cfb127f76e9a08065
#
_entry.id   c797688f16c9525cfb127f76e9a08065
#
_cell.length_a   1.000
_cell.length_b   1.000
_cell.length_c   1.000
_cell.angle_alpha   90.00
_cell.angle_beta   90.00
_cell.angle_gamma   90.00
#
_symmetry.space_group_name_H-M   'P 1'
#
loop_
_entity.id
_entity.type
_entity.pdbx_description
1 polymer ?
#
loop_
_entity_poly.entity_id
_entity_poly.type
_entity_poly.pdbx_seq_one_letter_code
_entity_poly.pdbx_strand_id
1 'polypeptide(L)'
;MAGPLNGIKLVEFAGIGPGPFCGMILADLGAEVIRIDRSSQHGHGNTIDFQHRSKSSLSADLKNPQTINEIKKLLSSVDGLIEGFRPGVMERLGLGPDECLKVN
;
A
#
# COMPACT_ATOMS: atom_id res chain seq x y z
N MET A 1 8.57 -6.58 -13.85
CA MET A 1 9.36 -5.77 -14.80
C MET A 1 10.77 -5.59 -14.26
N ALA A 2 11.77 -5.76 -15.07
CA ALA A 2 13.14 -5.54 -14.64
C ALA A 2 13.44 -4.04 -14.60
N GLY A 3 14.28 -3.62 -13.66
CA GLY A 3 14.68 -2.23 -13.52
C GLY A 3 15.55 -2.04 -12.29
N PRO A 4 15.97 -0.80 -11.99
CA PRO A 4 16.86 -0.54 -10.85
C PRO A 4 16.32 -1.06 -9.52
N LEU A 5 14.97 -1.13 -9.35
CA LEU A 5 14.34 -1.57 -8.13
C LEU A 5 13.83 -3.01 -8.20
N ASN A 6 14.34 -3.79 -9.15
CA ASN A 6 13.95 -5.20 -9.27
C ASN A 6 14.28 -5.94 -7.96
N GLY A 7 13.29 -6.64 -7.43
CA GLY A 7 13.43 -7.37 -6.16
C GLY A 7 12.96 -6.60 -4.93
N ILE A 8 12.64 -5.32 -5.09
CA ILE A 8 12.10 -4.51 -3.99
C ILE A 8 10.58 -4.67 -3.94
N LYS A 9 10.04 -4.95 -2.76
CA LYS A 9 8.60 -5.07 -2.52
C LYS A 9 8.11 -3.93 -1.66
N LEU A 10 7.02 -3.31 -2.10
CA LEU A 10 6.42 -2.18 -1.40
C LEU A 10 4.93 -2.41 -1.22
N VAL A 11 4.39 -1.93 -0.10
CA VAL A 11 2.95 -1.87 0.13
C VAL A 11 2.52 -0.41 0.04
N GLU A 12 1.46 -0.16 -0.70
CA GLU A 12 0.89 1.18 -0.84
C GLU A 12 -0.56 1.15 -0.40
N PHE A 13 -0.94 2.01 0.54
CA PHE A 13 -2.34 2.18 0.89
C PHE A 13 -3.01 3.09 -0.12
N ALA A 14 -4.17 2.68 -0.62
CA ALA A 14 -4.89 3.42 -1.64
C ALA A 14 -5.25 4.82 -1.17
N GLY A 15 -5.14 5.76 -2.09
CA GLY A 15 -5.45 7.15 -1.82
C GLY A 15 -5.43 7.93 -3.13
N ILE A 16 -5.31 9.24 -3.00
CA ILE A 16 -5.20 10.12 -4.16
C ILE A 16 -4.00 11.03 -3.98
N GLY A 17 -3.42 11.48 -5.09
CA GLY A 17 -2.32 12.46 -5.07
C GLY A 17 -0.93 11.83 -4.92
N PRO A 18 -0.14 12.31 -3.95
CA PRO A 18 1.29 11.99 -3.91
C PRO A 18 1.61 10.51 -3.66
N GLY A 19 0.81 9.83 -2.83
CA GLY A 19 1.06 8.42 -2.52
C GLY A 19 1.00 7.54 -3.76
N PRO A 20 -0.14 7.51 -4.47
CA PRO A 20 -0.25 6.73 -5.71
C PRO A 20 0.76 7.13 -6.78
N PHE A 21 1.08 8.40 -6.87
CA PHE A 21 2.08 8.88 -7.83
C PHE A 21 3.47 8.32 -7.49
N CYS A 22 3.84 8.35 -6.22
CA CYS A 22 5.10 7.78 -5.75
C CYS A 22 5.17 6.29 -6.09
N GLY A 23 4.11 5.55 -5.77
CA GLY A 23 4.06 4.12 -6.07
C GLY A 23 4.16 3.83 -7.56
N MET A 24 3.56 4.68 -8.39
CA MET A 24 3.64 4.53 -9.84
C MET A 24 5.09 4.64 -10.32
N ILE A 25 5.81 5.65 -9.84
CA ILE A 25 7.21 5.84 -10.23
C ILE A 25 8.05 4.65 -9.79
N LEU A 26 7.86 4.18 -8.56
CA LEU A 26 8.64 3.05 -8.05
C LEU A 26 8.31 1.76 -8.81
N ALA A 27 7.04 1.54 -9.17
CA ALA A 27 6.64 0.39 -9.98
C ALA A 27 7.26 0.48 -11.37
N ASP A 28 7.30 1.65 -11.98
CA ASP A 28 7.92 1.84 -13.29
C ASP A 28 9.42 1.54 -13.23
N LEU A 29 10.05 1.74 -12.08
CA LEU A 29 11.48 1.44 -11.89
C LEU A 29 11.74 -0.03 -11.54
N GLY A 30 10.71 -0.85 -11.48
CA GLY A 30 10.86 -2.29 -11.31
C GLY A 30 10.46 -2.83 -9.96
N ALA A 31 10.03 -2.00 -9.00
CA ALA A 31 9.55 -2.47 -7.71
C ALA A 31 8.23 -3.21 -7.87
N GLU A 32 8.02 -4.22 -7.03
CA GLU A 32 6.71 -4.84 -6.90
C GLU A 32 5.90 -4.03 -5.90
N VAL A 33 4.81 -3.41 -6.36
CA VAL A 33 3.96 -2.59 -5.52
C VAL A 33 2.62 -3.31 -5.32
N ILE A 34 2.27 -3.56 -4.07
CA ILE A 34 1.00 -4.17 -3.68
C ILE A 34 0.14 -3.07 -3.09
N ARG A 35 -0.95 -2.75 -3.77
CA ARG A 35 -1.87 -1.69 -3.32
C ARG A 35 -2.97 -2.30 -2.46
N ILE A 36 -3.18 -1.73 -1.28
CA ILE A 36 -4.27 -2.11 -0.40
C ILE A 36 -5.41 -1.11 -0.55
N ASP A 37 -6.53 -1.58 -1.09
CA ASP A 37 -7.74 -0.78 -1.26
C ASP A 37 -8.67 -1.00 -0.08
N ARG A 38 -9.33 0.06 0.35
CA ARG A 38 -10.43 -0.08 1.31
C ARG A 38 -11.59 -0.78 0.60
N SER A 39 -12.20 -1.76 1.26
CA SER A 39 -13.30 -2.49 0.68
C SER A 39 -14.48 -1.58 0.34
N SER A 40 -14.69 -0.53 1.13
CA SER A 40 -15.76 0.44 0.88
C SER A 40 -15.53 1.29 -0.37
N GLN A 41 -14.32 1.31 -0.88
CA GLN A 41 -13.97 2.05 -2.10
C GLN A 41 -13.79 1.14 -3.29
N HIS A 42 -13.95 -0.13 -3.09
CA HIS A 42 -13.82 -1.10 -4.17
C HIS A 42 -14.91 -0.85 -5.21
N GLY A 43 -14.54 -0.72 -6.46
CA GLY A 43 -15.47 -0.41 -7.53
C GLY A 43 -15.69 1.08 -7.78
N HIS A 44 -15.17 1.94 -6.98
CA HIS A 44 -15.13 3.37 -7.27
C HIS A 44 -14.08 3.61 -8.33
N GLY A 45 -14.25 3.13 -9.42
CA GLY A 45 -13.14 3.27 -10.10
C GLY A 45 -13.18 3.85 -11.40
N ASN A 46 -12.33 4.68 -11.63
CA ASN A 46 -11.80 4.86 -12.91
C ASN A 46 -11.06 3.63 -13.28
N THR A 47 -11.59 2.90 -14.21
CA THR A 47 -10.90 1.76 -14.81
C THR A 47 -9.63 2.20 -15.53
N ILE A 48 -9.48 3.49 -15.79
CA ILE A 48 -8.30 4.03 -16.46
C ILE A 48 -7.61 5.00 -15.51
N ASP A 49 -6.84 4.46 -14.59
CA ASP A 49 -6.01 5.26 -13.71
C ASP A 49 -4.56 4.85 -13.92
N PHE A 50 -3.81 5.72 -14.57
CA PHE A 50 -2.42 5.43 -14.89
C PHE A 50 -1.55 5.26 -13.67
N GLN A 51 -1.97 5.81 -12.53
CA GLN A 51 -1.23 5.67 -11.28
C GLN A 51 -1.31 4.26 -10.70
N HIS A 52 -2.22 3.44 -11.17
CA HIS A 52 -2.37 2.06 -10.70
C HIS A 52 -1.67 1.04 -11.59
N ARG A 53 -1.02 1.49 -12.64
CA ARG A 53 -0.35 0.56 -13.56
C ARG A 53 0.78 -0.19 -12.87
N SER A 54 0.97 -1.43 -13.27
CA SER A 54 2.04 -2.31 -12.76
C SER A 54 1.95 -2.61 -11.27
N LYS A 55 0.77 -2.42 -10.67
CA LYS A 55 0.54 -2.73 -9.26
C LYS A 55 -0.42 -3.89 -9.10
N SER A 56 -0.20 -4.71 -8.07
CA SER A 56 -1.20 -5.68 -7.60
C SER A 56 -2.16 -4.98 -6.65
N SER A 57 -3.37 -5.50 -6.48
CA SER A 57 -4.36 -4.91 -5.59
C SER A 57 -4.95 -5.93 -4.64
N LEU A 58 -5.17 -5.51 -3.41
CA LEU A 58 -5.91 -6.27 -2.41
C LEU A 58 -6.99 -5.37 -1.84
N SER A 59 -8.20 -5.92 -1.65
CA SER A 59 -9.26 -5.22 -0.91
C SER A 59 -9.19 -5.61 0.55
N ALA A 60 -9.31 -4.64 1.44
CA ALA A 60 -9.20 -4.89 2.87
C ALA A 60 -10.15 -4.00 3.65
N ASP A 61 -10.81 -4.60 4.65
CA ASP A 61 -11.59 -3.84 5.62
C ASP A 61 -10.66 -3.41 6.75
N LEU A 62 -10.21 -2.17 6.70
CA LEU A 62 -9.25 -1.64 7.68
C LEU A 62 -9.84 -1.42 9.06
N LYS A 63 -11.15 -1.63 9.22
CA LYS A 63 -11.81 -1.57 10.53
C LYS A 63 -11.81 -2.91 11.24
N ASN A 64 -11.47 -3.98 10.55
CA ASN A 64 -11.46 -5.32 11.12
C ASN A 64 -10.07 -5.62 11.72
N PRO A 65 -9.98 -5.87 13.05
CA PRO A 65 -8.68 -6.15 13.68
C PRO A 65 -7.95 -7.35 13.10
N GLN A 66 -8.68 -8.36 12.62
CA GLN A 66 -8.04 -9.51 12.02
C GLN A 66 -7.37 -9.14 10.69
N THR A 67 -8.01 -8.27 9.91
CA THR A 67 -7.43 -7.75 8.67
C THR A 67 -6.15 -6.97 8.96
N ILE A 68 -6.16 -6.17 10.03
CA ILE A 68 -4.96 -5.42 10.44
C ILE A 68 -3.81 -6.36 10.78
N ASN A 69 -4.10 -7.47 11.48
CA ASN A 69 -3.06 -8.46 11.79
C ASN A 69 -2.50 -9.12 10.52
N GLU A 70 -3.35 -9.38 9.54
CA GLU A 70 -2.91 -9.94 8.26
C GLU A 70 -2.04 -8.96 7.50
N ILE A 71 -2.38 -7.68 7.53
CA ILE A 71 -1.56 -6.64 6.91
C ILE A 71 -0.20 -6.58 7.60
N LYS A 72 -0.15 -6.67 8.92
CA LYS A 72 1.13 -6.70 9.65
C LYS A 72 2.00 -7.87 9.23
N LYS A 73 1.41 -9.03 8.98
CA LYS A 73 2.16 -10.17 8.47
C LYS A 73 2.75 -9.88 7.09
N LEU A 74 1.97 -9.26 6.23
CA LEU A 74 2.47 -8.85 4.92
C LEU A 74 3.63 -7.86 5.06
N LEU A 75 3.48 -6.87 5.94
CA LEU A 75 4.50 -5.85 6.15
C LEU A 75 5.81 -6.42 6.67
N SER A 76 5.78 -7.57 7.34
CA SER A 76 7.01 -8.20 7.84
C SER A 76 7.93 -8.69 6.73
N SER A 77 7.42 -8.82 5.52
CA SER A 77 8.17 -9.37 4.38
C SER A 77 8.39 -8.37 3.24
N VAL A 78 8.04 -7.11 3.44
CA VAL A 78 8.23 -6.09 2.39
C VAL A 78 9.34 -5.12 2.79
N ASP A 79 9.77 -4.32 1.82
CA ASP A 79 10.90 -3.41 2.01
C ASP A 79 10.45 -2.00 2.39
N GLY A 80 9.21 -1.65 2.09
CA GLY A 80 8.72 -0.32 2.40
C GLY A 80 7.21 -0.22 2.37
N LEU A 81 6.71 0.86 2.91
CA LEU A 81 5.29 1.16 3.01
C LEU A 81 5.07 2.61 2.58
N ILE A 82 4.06 2.81 1.74
CA ILE A 82 3.67 4.14 1.27
C ILE A 82 2.24 4.39 1.73
N GLU A 83 2.01 5.50 2.41
CA GLU A 83 0.66 5.94 2.73
C GLU A 83 0.59 7.46 2.65
N GLY A 84 -0.55 7.96 2.25
CA GLY A 84 -0.79 9.40 2.15
C GLY A 84 -2.02 9.83 2.91
N PHE A 85 -2.41 9.12 3.94
CA PHE A 85 -3.55 9.48 4.77
C PHE A 85 -3.23 10.72 5.60
N ARG A 86 -4.28 11.36 6.12
CA ARG A 86 -4.12 12.50 7.03
C ARG A 86 -3.40 12.06 8.30
N PRO A 87 -2.68 12.99 8.96
CA PRO A 87 -2.00 12.66 10.21
C PRO A 87 -2.92 11.96 11.22
N GLY A 88 -2.40 10.92 11.84
CA GLY A 88 -3.12 10.16 12.86
C GLY A 88 -3.99 9.03 12.33
N VAL A 89 -4.26 8.95 11.03
CA VAL A 89 -5.12 7.90 10.48
C VAL A 89 -4.48 6.52 10.63
N MET A 90 -3.23 6.36 10.23
CA MET A 90 -2.53 5.08 10.36
C MET A 90 -2.41 4.64 11.81
N GLU A 91 -2.14 5.58 12.71
CA GLU A 91 -2.07 5.27 14.14
C GLU A 91 -3.40 4.76 14.67
N ARG A 92 -4.51 5.38 14.27
CA ARG A 92 -5.84 4.92 14.68
C ARG A 92 -6.17 3.53 14.15
N LEU A 93 -5.61 3.17 13.01
CA LEU A 93 -5.81 1.84 12.44
C LEU A 93 -4.90 0.78 13.09
N GLY A 94 -3.97 1.16 13.95
CA GLY A 94 -2.99 0.24 14.50
C GLY A 94 -1.83 -0.03 13.55
N LEU A 95 -1.64 0.82 12.56
CA LEU A 95 -0.62 0.66 11.51
C LEU A 95 0.31 1.88 11.45
N GLY A 96 0.46 2.60 12.56
CA GLY A 96 1.39 3.72 12.61
C GLY A 96 2.84 3.26 12.51
N PRO A 97 3.76 4.22 12.36
CA PRO A 97 5.18 3.87 12.17
C PRO A 97 5.74 2.98 13.28
N ASP A 98 5.37 3.23 14.52
CA ASP A 98 5.88 2.43 15.64
C ASP A 98 5.43 0.98 15.54
N GLU A 99 4.15 0.76 15.21
CA GLU A 99 3.63 -0.59 15.06
C GLU A 99 4.22 -1.31 13.85
N CYS A 100 4.38 -0.61 12.75
CA CYS A 100 4.97 -1.19 11.54
C CYS A 100 6.44 -1.54 11.76
N LEU A 101 7.20 -0.70 12.46
CA LEU A 101 8.60 -0.96 12.73
C LEU A 101 8.81 -2.11 13.72
N LYS A 102 7.81 -2.43 14.55
CA LYS A 102 7.89 -3.60 15.42
C LYS A 102 7.89 -4.90 14.65
N VAL A 103 7.25 -4.95 13.50
CA VAL A 103 7.17 -6.18 12.70
C VAL A 103 8.23 -6.24 11.60
N ASN A 104 8.86 -5.10 11.33
CA ASN A 104 9.90 -5.05 10.30
C ASN A 104 10.88 -3.90 10.57
#